data_43c6cda810db22f81fd664c320dcf5f9
#
_entry.id   43c6cda810db22f81fd664c320dcf5f9
#
_cell.length_a   1.000
_cell.length_b   1.000
_cell.length_c   1.000
_cell.angle_alpha   90.00
_cell.angle_beta   90.00
_cell.angle_gamma   90.00
#
_symmetry.space_group_name_H-M   'P 1'
#
loop_
_entity.id
_entity.type
_entity.pdbx_description
1 polymer ?
#
loop_
_entity_poly.entity_id
_entity_poly.type
_entity_poly.pdbx_seq_one_letter_code
_entity_poly.pdbx_strand_id
1 'polypeptide(L)'
;ELRERTRAVPTARDVVSALRAPGRVVSVIAEVKRATATFADLSGVGDVAVLARFYEAGGAACVSVVTEPVRSHGRLADLDAVRGAVEVPVLANDVIVTPYQVHEARAHGADMLVVDARLEPLVLESLIERTHSLGMAAVVEAHSRHEALAAVTAGARYVSVDARDPDTLAVDRSRFEQVADVLPASVTRVATGGVCGPHDVMSYARAGADVVIVGEAVIRSADPQQFVAELVAAGSHPALLPSAHREVL
;
A
#
# COMPACT_ATOMS: atom_id res chain seq x y z
N GLU A 1 -0.20 22.99 -17.86
CA GLU A 1 0.88 22.75 -16.88
C GLU A 1 0.78 21.36 -16.27
N LEU A 2 -0.29 20.98 -15.51
CA LEU A 2 -0.40 19.64 -14.91
C LEU A 2 -0.34 18.50 -15.95
N ARG A 3 -1.09 18.62 -17.05
CA ARG A 3 -1.08 17.64 -18.15
C ARG A 3 0.28 17.50 -18.83
N GLU A 4 1.06 18.56 -18.91
CA GLU A 4 2.42 18.55 -19.45
C GLU A 4 3.36 17.83 -18.49
N ARG A 5 3.28 18.12 -17.20
CA ARG A 5 4.03 17.38 -16.17
C ARG A 5 3.70 15.89 -16.21
N THR A 6 2.42 15.53 -16.24
CA THR A 6 1.98 14.12 -16.32
C THR A 6 2.56 13.39 -17.55
N ARG A 7 2.71 14.09 -18.69
CA ARG A 7 3.31 13.51 -19.91
C ARG A 7 4.84 13.43 -19.84
N ALA A 8 5.49 14.28 -19.07
CA ALA A 8 6.94 14.32 -18.92
C ALA A 8 7.47 13.27 -17.92
N VAL A 9 6.61 12.78 -17.02
CA VAL A 9 6.99 11.74 -16.05
C VAL A 9 7.21 10.41 -16.79
N PRO A 10 8.28 9.64 -16.48
CA PRO A 10 8.48 8.30 -17.02
C PRO A 10 7.25 7.41 -16.82
N THR A 11 7.06 6.41 -17.67
CA THR A 11 5.97 5.43 -17.51
C THR A 11 5.93 4.86 -16.09
N ALA A 12 4.72 4.53 -15.61
CA ALA A 12 4.57 3.91 -14.32
C ALA A 12 5.34 2.58 -14.27
N ARG A 13 5.94 2.28 -13.12
CA ARG A 13 6.68 1.04 -12.88
C ARG A 13 5.73 -0.16 -12.83
N ASP A 14 6.27 -1.34 -13.13
CA ASP A 14 5.49 -2.58 -13.14
C ASP A 14 5.17 -3.03 -11.70
N VAL A 15 3.97 -2.68 -11.26
CA VAL A 15 3.43 -3.04 -9.93
C VAL A 15 3.18 -4.54 -9.81
N VAL A 16 2.72 -5.18 -10.90
CA VAL A 16 2.39 -6.62 -10.88
C VAL A 16 3.64 -7.44 -10.60
N SER A 17 4.71 -7.21 -11.36
CA SER A 17 5.98 -7.91 -11.16
C SER A 17 6.60 -7.61 -9.79
N ALA A 18 6.48 -6.39 -9.29
CA ALA A 18 7.02 -6.02 -7.98
C ALA A 18 6.29 -6.72 -6.83
N LEU A 19 4.96 -6.76 -6.86
CA LEU A 19 4.15 -7.33 -5.77
C LEU A 19 4.02 -8.86 -5.86
N ARG A 20 4.28 -9.48 -7.02
CA ARG A 20 4.19 -10.94 -7.24
C ARG A 20 5.56 -11.57 -7.52
N ALA A 21 6.62 -11.06 -6.91
CA ALA A 21 7.96 -11.60 -7.10
C ALA A 21 8.03 -13.09 -6.69
N PRO A 22 8.73 -13.94 -7.47
CA PRO A 22 8.88 -15.37 -7.16
C PRO A 22 9.44 -15.61 -5.75
N GLY A 23 8.92 -16.62 -5.06
CA GLY A 23 9.35 -16.99 -3.71
C GLY A 23 8.75 -16.16 -2.58
N ARG A 24 7.90 -15.18 -2.89
CA ARG A 24 7.14 -14.43 -1.88
C ARG A 24 5.70 -14.92 -1.84
N VAL A 25 5.21 -15.25 -0.64
CA VAL A 25 3.79 -15.53 -0.40
C VAL A 25 3.06 -14.23 -0.11
N VAL A 26 3.70 -13.35 0.69
CA VAL A 26 3.19 -12.00 0.98
C VAL A 26 4.28 -10.98 0.69
N SER A 27 3.93 -9.96 -0.08
CA SER A 27 4.80 -8.81 -0.34
C SER A 27 4.61 -7.71 0.70
N VAL A 28 5.68 -6.97 1.00
CA VAL A 28 5.67 -5.87 1.96
C VAL A 28 5.73 -4.54 1.23
N ILE A 29 4.79 -3.65 1.52
CA ILE A 29 4.82 -2.23 1.18
C ILE A 29 5.21 -1.49 2.46
N ALA A 30 6.33 -0.79 2.45
CA ALA A 30 6.75 0.04 3.58
C ALA A 30 6.28 1.48 3.37
N GLU A 31 5.66 2.07 4.39
CA GLU A 31 5.00 3.37 4.26
C GLU A 31 5.76 4.49 4.97
N VAL A 32 6.01 5.56 4.25
CA VAL A 32 6.50 6.84 4.76
C VAL A 32 5.31 7.72 5.13
N LYS A 33 5.26 8.18 6.37
CA LYS A 33 4.26 9.14 6.88
C LYS A 33 4.84 10.01 7.99
N ARG A 34 4.28 11.22 8.15
CA ARG A 34 4.78 12.23 9.11
C ARG A 34 3.96 12.31 10.39
N ALA A 35 2.72 11.85 10.35
CA ALA A 35 1.83 11.76 11.51
C ALA A 35 0.83 10.61 11.33
N THR A 36 0.24 10.17 12.43
CA THR A 36 -0.90 9.24 12.45
C THR A 36 -1.95 9.76 13.43
N ALA A 37 -3.15 9.21 13.39
CA ALA A 37 -4.20 9.54 14.34
C ALA A 37 -3.83 9.22 15.80
N THR A 38 -2.92 8.27 16.01
CA THR A 38 -2.41 7.86 17.33
C THR A 38 -1.14 8.60 17.76
N PHE A 39 -0.38 9.12 16.78
CA PHE A 39 0.86 9.86 17.01
C PHE A 39 0.88 11.08 16.10
N ALA A 40 0.60 12.25 16.67
CA ALA A 40 0.52 13.52 15.93
C ALA A 40 1.85 13.97 15.34
N ASP A 41 2.95 13.37 15.77
CA ASP A 41 4.30 13.75 15.33
C ASP A 41 5.20 12.51 15.22
N LEU A 42 5.52 12.15 13.98
CA LEU A 42 6.57 11.21 13.62
C LEU A 42 7.79 12.01 13.10
N SER A 43 8.08 13.18 13.69
CA SER A 43 9.12 14.11 13.25
C SER A 43 10.54 13.54 13.26
N GLY A 44 10.73 12.34 13.83
CA GLY A 44 11.93 11.54 13.62
C GLY A 44 12.12 11.03 12.19
N VAL A 45 11.11 11.19 11.31
CA VAL A 45 11.25 10.99 9.86
C VAL A 45 12.07 12.14 9.30
N GLY A 46 13.38 11.96 9.25
CA GLY A 46 14.31 12.92 8.66
C GLY A 46 14.10 13.06 7.14
N ASP A 47 15.09 12.75 6.36
CA ASP A 47 15.00 12.72 4.90
C ASP A 47 14.20 11.50 4.43
N VAL A 48 13.01 11.73 3.87
CA VAL A 48 12.12 10.68 3.37
C VAL A 48 12.75 9.86 2.23
N ALA A 49 13.65 10.46 1.44
CA ALA A 49 14.37 9.78 0.38
C ALA A 49 15.38 8.78 0.95
N VAL A 50 16.05 9.14 2.05
CA VAL A 50 16.95 8.22 2.78
C VAL A 50 16.17 7.07 3.37
N LEU A 51 15.04 7.37 4.02
CA LEU A 51 14.17 6.35 4.61
C LEU A 51 13.65 5.37 3.54
N ALA A 52 13.21 5.88 2.40
CA ALA A 52 12.72 5.05 1.28
C ALA A 52 13.81 4.11 0.75
N ARG A 53 15.07 4.57 0.64
CA ARG A 53 16.20 3.71 0.29
C ARG A 53 16.44 2.59 1.29
N PHE A 54 16.29 2.84 2.60
CA PHE A 54 16.36 1.78 3.59
C PHE A 54 15.23 0.77 3.44
N TYR A 55 14.03 1.21 3.11
CA TYR A 55 12.90 0.31 2.84
C TYR A 55 13.16 -0.59 1.63
N GLU A 56 13.62 0.00 0.52
CA GLU A 56 13.99 -0.76 -0.67
C GLU A 56 15.14 -1.72 -0.41
N ALA A 57 16.20 -1.29 0.27
CA ALA A 57 17.33 -2.13 0.65
C ALA A 57 16.93 -3.27 1.59
N GLY A 58 15.92 -3.07 2.43
CA GLY A 58 15.30 -4.11 3.24
C GLY A 58 14.42 -5.08 2.45
N GLY A 59 14.19 -4.83 1.16
CA GLY A 59 13.44 -5.68 0.24
C GLY A 59 11.96 -5.37 0.15
N ALA A 60 11.51 -4.17 0.56
CA ALA A 60 10.14 -3.72 0.30
C ALA A 60 9.83 -3.81 -1.20
N ALA A 61 8.66 -4.35 -1.54
CA ALA A 61 8.23 -4.48 -2.94
C ALA A 61 7.70 -3.17 -3.53
N CYS A 62 7.31 -2.25 -2.67
CA CYS A 62 6.79 -0.92 -3.01
C CYS A 62 7.00 0.00 -1.80
N VAL A 63 7.15 1.30 -2.05
CA VAL A 63 7.15 2.32 -0.98
C VAL A 63 5.85 3.11 -1.07
N SER A 64 5.08 3.13 0.02
CA SER A 64 3.91 4.01 0.17
C SER A 64 4.34 5.36 0.73
N VAL A 65 3.77 6.44 0.22
CA VAL A 65 3.99 7.81 0.71
C VAL A 65 2.64 8.44 1.03
N VAL A 66 2.44 8.78 2.30
CA VAL A 66 1.25 9.53 2.71
C VAL A 66 1.43 10.98 2.31
N THR A 67 0.57 11.47 1.41
CA THR A 67 0.62 12.85 0.88
C THR A 67 -0.48 13.74 1.44
N GLU A 68 -1.43 13.20 2.20
CA GLU A 68 -2.53 13.92 2.83
C GLU A 68 -1.99 15.00 3.81
N PRO A 69 -2.30 16.32 3.58
CA PRO A 69 -1.59 17.39 4.28
C PRO A 69 -2.19 17.77 5.64
N VAL A 70 -3.48 17.51 5.87
CA VAL A 70 -4.20 18.08 7.02
C VAL A 70 -4.03 17.20 8.27
N ARG A 71 -4.24 15.89 8.15
CA ARG A 71 -4.19 14.95 9.27
C ARG A 71 -2.84 14.28 9.42
N SER A 72 -2.20 13.99 8.27
CA SER A 72 -0.97 13.21 8.22
C SER A 72 0.27 14.07 7.98
N HIS A 73 0.12 15.38 7.79
CA HIS A 73 1.20 16.33 7.48
C HIS A 73 2.03 15.93 6.25
N GLY A 74 1.43 15.13 5.35
CA GLY A 74 2.04 14.66 4.11
C GLY A 74 2.23 15.77 3.09
N ARG A 75 3.05 15.49 2.07
CA ARG A 75 3.38 16.47 1.03
C ARG A 75 3.62 15.76 -0.30
N LEU A 76 3.16 16.37 -1.39
CA LEU A 76 3.50 15.90 -2.74
C LEU A 76 5.02 15.94 -3.01
N ALA A 77 5.74 16.88 -2.39
CA ALA A 77 7.20 16.92 -2.47
C ALA A 77 7.88 15.67 -1.85
N ASP A 78 7.26 15.03 -0.87
CA ASP A 78 7.76 13.76 -0.33
C ASP A 78 7.61 12.63 -1.36
N LEU A 79 6.54 12.65 -2.16
CA LEU A 79 6.34 11.71 -3.26
C LEU A 79 7.41 11.88 -4.36
N ASP A 80 7.71 13.14 -4.76
CA ASP A 80 8.80 13.44 -5.69
C ASP A 80 10.15 12.92 -5.17
N ALA A 81 10.44 13.19 -3.89
CA ALA A 81 11.71 12.80 -3.27
C ALA A 81 11.88 11.28 -3.20
N VAL A 82 10.83 10.56 -2.79
CA VAL A 82 10.83 9.09 -2.74
C VAL A 82 10.93 8.50 -4.13
N ARG A 83 10.15 9.01 -5.11
CA ARG A 83 10.20 8.53 -6.50
C ARG A 83 11.58 8.65 -7.11
N GLY A 84 12.30 9.73 -6.81
CA GLY A 84 13.66 9.95 -7.27
C GLY A 84 14.73 9.12 -6.54
N ALA A 85 14.39 8.51 -5.42
CA ALA A 85 15.34 7.82 -4.55
C ALA A 85 15.32 6.30 -4.67
N VAL A 86 14.23 5.69 -5.16
CA VAL A 86 14.04 4.24 -5.23
C VAL A 86 13.70 3.78 -6.64
N GLU A 87 13.91 2.50 -6.93
CA GLU A 87 13.53 1.86 -8.21
C GLU A 87 12.25 1.03 -8.09
N VAL A 88 11.83 0.64 -6.88
CA VAL A 88 10.54 -0.04 -6.66
C VAL A 88 9.36 0.90 -6.93
N PRO A 89 8.15 0.40 -7.24
CA PRO A 89 6.95 1.22 -7.38
C PRO A 89 6.67 2.10 -6.17
N VAL A 90 6.03 3.24 -6.40
CA VAL A 90 5.65 4.19 -5.36
C VAL A 90 4.13 4.35 -5.33
N LEU A 91 3.55 4.14 -4.14
CA LEU A 91 2.13 4.30 -3.86
C LEU A 91 1.87 5.67 -3.24
N ALA A 92 1.03 6.50 -3.87
CA ALA A 92 0.50 7.71 -3.25
C ALA A 92 -0.70 7.34 -2.36
N ASN A 93 -0.59 7.61 -1.06
CA ASN A 93 -1.66 7.39 -0.08
C ASN A 93 -2.23 8.75 0.33
N ASP A 94 -3.40 9.09 -0.21
CA ASP A 94 -4.10 10.36 -0.01
C ASP A 94 -5.62 10.16 -0.05
N VAL A 95 -6.35 11.21 0.29
CA VAL A 95 -7.81 11.26 0.12
C VAL A 95 -8.13 11.70 -1.31
N ILE A 96 -8.18 10.75 -2.23
CA ILE A 96 -8.44 10.99 -3.66
C ILE A 96 -9.94 10.97 -3.93
N VAL A 97 -10.49 12.12 -4.32
CA VAL A 97 -11.93 12.33 -4.58
C VAL A 97 -12.21 12.96 -5.94
N THR A 98 -11.17 13.36 -6.69
CA THR A 98 -11.31 14.00 -8.00
C THR A 98 -10.31 13.45 -9.03
N PRO A 99 -10.66 13.46 -10.33
CA PRO A 99 -9.71 13.11 -11.38
C PRO A 99 -8.48 14.02 -11.46
N TYR A 100 -8.57 15.26 -10.96
CA TYR A 100 -7.44 16.17 -10.87
C TYR A 100 -6.33 15.59 -9.98
N GLN A 101 -6.69 15.08 -8.79
CA GLN A 101 -5.75 14.48 -7.85
C GLN A 101 -5.07 13.23 -8.43
N VAL A 102 -5.78 12.44 -9.26
CA VAL A 102 -5.18 11.30 -9.98
C VAL A 102 -4.06 11.76 -10.92
N HIS A 103 -4.31 12.84 -11.69
CA HIS A 103 -3.28 13.42 -12.55
C HIS A 103 -2.13 14.04 -11.74
N GLU A 104 -2.44 14.66 -10.62
CA GLU A 104 -1.45 15.28 -9.73
C GLU A 104 -0.54 14.22 -9.12
N ALA A 105 -1.08 13.16 -8.55
CA ALA A 105 -0.29 12.02 -8.05
C ALA A 105 0.62 11.44 -9.14
N ARG A 106 0.11 11.27 -10.37
CA ARG A 106 0.91 10.80 -11.51
C ARG A 106 2.02 11.78 -11.88
N ALA A 107 1.73 13.09 -11.89
CA ALA A 107 2.71 14.13 -12.20
C ALA A 107 3.85 14.22 -11.16
N HIS A 108 3.61 13.75 -9.94
CA HIS A 108 4.59 13.58 -8.87
C HIS A 108 5.19 12.17 -8.80
N GLY A 109 4.95 11.34 -9.83
CA GLY A 109 5.64 10.06 -10.02
C GLY A 109 4.99 8.85 -9.36
N ALA A 110 3.74 8.93 -8.91
CA ALA A 110 3.02 7.76 -8.40
C ALA A 110 2.89 6.66 -9.47
N ASP A 111 3.06 5.42 -9.06
CA ASP A 111 2.81 4.20 -9.83
C ASP A 111 1.50 3.53 -9.39
N MET A 112 1.09 3.82 -8.16
CA MET A 112 -0.17 3.38 -7.54
C MET A 112 -0.78 4.54 -6.76
N LEU A 113 -2.10 4.49 -6.52
CA LEU A 113 -2.77 5.39 -5.59
C LEU A 113 -3.91 4.69 -4.84
N VAL A 114 -4.22 5.21 -3.65
CA VAL A 114 -5.35 4.73 -2.83
C VAL A 114 -6.62 5.47 -3.21
N VAL A 115 -7.74 4.74 -3.31
CA VAL A 115 -9.09 5.29 -3.51
C VAL A 115 -10.03 4.67 -2.48
N ASP A 116 -10.88 5.46 -1.85
CA ASP A 116 -11.82 4.98 -0.82
C ASP A 116 -13.05 4.33 -1.48
N ALA A 117 -13.40 3.11 -1.06
CA ALA A 117 -14.56 2.37 -1.55
C ALA A 117 -15.91 3.02 -1.14
N ARG A 118 -15.91 3.94 -0.18
CA ARG A 118 -17.12 4.67 0.27
C ARG A 118 -17.53 5.81 -0.65
N LEU A 119 -16.75 6.10 -1.68
CA LEU A 119 -17.14 7.06 -2.69
C LEU A 119 -18.42 6.60 -3.41
N GLU A 120 -19.14 7.57 -3.97
CA GLU A 120 -20.28 7.29 -4.82
C GLU A 120 -19.86 6.37 -5.99
N PRO A 121 -20.63 5.31 -6.35
CA PRO A 121 -20.19 4.25 -7.26
C PRO A 121 -19.62 4.73 -8.59
N LEU A 122 -20.28 5.71 -9.24
CA LEU A 122 -19.81 6.27 -10.52
C LEU A 122 -18.51 7.07 -10.37
N VAL A 123 -18.31 7.72 -9.21
CA VAL A 123 -17.06 8.43 -8.89
C VAL A 123 -15.93 7.43 -8.69
N LEU A 124 -16.18 6.36 -7.92
CA LEU A 124 -15.21 5.28 -7.69
C LEU A 124 -14.76 4.65 -9.01
N GLU A 125 -15.72 4.24 -9.86
CA GLU A 125 -15.44 3.67 -11.18
C GLU A 125 -14.60 4.63 -12.04
N SER A 126 -15.02 5.90 -12.13
CA SER A 126 -14.31 6.93 -12.90
C SER A 126 -12.87 7.15 -12.41
N LEU A 127 -12.61 7.14 -11.09
CA LEU A 127 -11.28 7.30 -10.54
C LEU A 127 -10.39 6.08 -10.81
N ILE A 128 -10.94 4.87 -10.72
CA ILE A 128 -10.24 3.62 -11.06
C ILE A 128 -9.86 3.62 -12.54
N GLU A 129 -10.82 3.90 -13.43
CA GLU A 129 -10.56 3.99 -14.88
C GLU A 129 -9.52 5.05 -15.22
N ARG A 130 -9.62 6.23 -14.60
CA ARG A 130 -8.66 7.32 -14.80
C ARG A 130 -7.26 6.90 -14.35
N THR A 131 -7.14 6.22 -13.22
CA THR A 131 -5.87 5.70 -12.71
C THR A 131 -5.26 4.72 -13.70
N HIS A 132 -6.02 3.75 -14.17
CA HIS A 132 -5.57 2.78 -15.18
C HIS A 132 -5.19 3.43 -16.50
N SER A 133 -5.94 4.47 -16.96
CA SER A 133 -5.64 5.19 -18.20
C SER A 133 -4.29 5.93 -18.17
N LEU A 134 -3.76 6.20 -16.99
CA LEU A 134 -2.44 6.81 -16.78
C LEU A 134 -1.33 5.77 -16.51
N GLY A 135 -1.64 4.47 -16.65
CA GLY A 135 -0.72 3.37 -16.43
C GLY A 135 -0.47 3.03 -14.96
N MET A 136 -1.18 3.67 -14.02
CA MET A 136 -1.07 3.40 -12.59
C MET A 136 -2.01 2.25 -12.15
N ALA A 137 -1.77 1.71 -10.96
CA ALA A 137 -2.66 0.78 -10.28
C ALA A 137 -3.49 1.50 -9.19
N ALA A 138 -4.81 1.27 -9.17
CA ALA A 138 -5.69 1.73 -8.11
C ALA A 138 -5.79 0.66 -7.02
N VAL A 139 -5.47 1.04 -5.78
CA VAL A 139 -5.73 0.25 -4.57
C VAL A 139 -7.00 0.81 -3.94
N VAL A 140 -8.06 0.02 -3.90
CA VAL A 140 -9.33 0.48 -3.33
C VAL A 140 -9.41 0.03 -1.87
N GLU A 141 -9.49 0.99 -0.96
CA GLU A 141 -9.58 0.74 0.47
C GLU A 141 -11.02 0.48 0.89
N ALA A 142 -11.27 -0.67 1.54
CA ALA A 142 -12.57 -1.12 2.01
C ALA A 142 -12.52 -1.47 3.50
N HIS A 143 -13.60 -1.17 4.23
CA HIS A 143 -13.75 -1.43 5.65
C HIS A 143 -14.84 -2.47 5.95
N SER A 144 -15.58 -2.89 4.93
CA SER A 144 -16.67 -3.86 5.02
C SER A 144 -16.76 -4.77 3.79
N ARG A 145 -17.45 -5.91 3.95
CA ARG A 145 -17.75 -6.84 2.83
C ARG A 145 -18.50 -6.13 1.68
N HIS A 146 -19.42 -5.24 2.03
CA HIS A 146 -20.21 -4.49 1.05
C HIS A 146 -19.30 -3.56 0.23
N GLU A 147 -18.43 -2.82 0.89
CA GLU A 147 -17.45 -1.94 0.23
C GLU A 147 -16.47 -2.72 -0.64
N ALA A 148 -15.98 -3.89 -0.17
CA ALA A 148 -15.12 -4.76 -0.95
C ALA A 148 -15.79 -5.26 -2.24
N LEU A 149 -17.06 -5.65 -2.16
CA LEU A 149 -17.85 -6.06 -3.34
C LEU A 149 -18.11 -4.88 -4.29
N ALA A 150 -18.38 -3.68 -3.75
CA ALA A 150 -18.53 -2.47 -4.55
C ALA A 150 -17.22 -2.12 -5.28
N ALA A 151 -16.07 -2.24 -4.61
CA ALA A 151 -14.75 -2.06 -5.21
C ALA A 151 -14.51 -3.02 -6.38
N VAL A 152 -14.84 -4.30 -6.21
CA VAL A 152 -14.72 -5.31 -7.29
C VAL A 152 -15.65 -4.97 -8.46
N THR A 153 -16.88 -4.56 -8.18
CA THR A 153 -17.85 -4.17 -9.21
C THR A 153 -17.37 -2.95 -10.00
N ALA A 154 -16.70 -1.99 -9.34
CA ALA A 154 -16.09 -0.82 -9.96
C ALA A 154 -14.77 -1.13 -10.71
N GLY A 155 -14.34 -2.40 -10.76
CA GLY A 155 -13.16 -2.83 -11.53
C GLY A 155 -11.83 -2.81 -10.76
N ALA A 156 -11.87 -2.78 -9.43
CA ALA A 156 -10.67 -2.86 -8.59
C ALA A 156 -9.93 -4.19 -8.78
N ARG A 157 -8.62 -4.12 -8.97
CA ARG A 157 -7.71 -5.27 -9.02
C ARG A 157 -6.90 -5.44 -7.74
N TYR A 158 -6.83 -4.40 -6.93
CA TYR A 158 -6.19 -4.37 -5.62
C TYR A 158 -7.21 -3.83 -4.63
N VAL A 159 -7.51 -4.59 -3.59
CA VAL A 159 -8.41 -4.14 -2.51
C VAL A 159 -7.62 -4.20 -1.21
N SER A 160 -7.49 -3.05 -0.56
CA SER A 160 -6.92 -2.96 0.78
C SER A 160 -8.02 -3.02 1.84
N VAL A 161 -7.72 -3.69 2.94
CA VAL A 161 -8.59 -3.75 4.11
C VAL A 161 -7.82 -3.21 5.30
N ASP A 162 -8.30 -2.10 5.87
CA ASP A 162 -7.71 -1.54 7.08
C ASP A 162 -8.30 -2.24 8.32
N ALA A 163 -7.41 -2.87 9.08
CA ALA A 163 -7.77 -3.45 10.38
C ALA A 163 -8.08 -2.39 11.44
N ARG A 164 -7.73 -1.13 11.19
CA ARG A 164 -8.03 -0.02 12.10
C ARG A 164 -9.45 0.48 11.86
N ASP A 165 -10.19 0.57 12.93
CA ASP A 165 -11.52 1.19 12.91
C ASP A 165 -11.36 2.71 12.71
N PRO A 166 -12.04 3.33 11.74
CA PRO A 166 -11.86 4.75 11.43
C PRO A 166 -12.37 5.69 12.54
N ASP A 167 -13.32 5.23 13.35
CA ASP A 167 -13.96 6.06 14.38
C ASP A 167 -13.29 5.89 15.75
N THR A 168 -13.00 4.63 16.13
CA THR A 168 -12.44 4.29 17.45
C THR A 168 -10.92 4.16 17.44
N LEU A 169 -10.29 4.07 16.27
CA LEU A 169 -8.86 3.79 16.04
C LEU A 169 -8.40 2.43 16.60
N ALA A 170 -9.32 1.61 17.09
CA ALA A 170 -9.01 0.27 17.55
C ALA A 170 -8.57 -0.63 16.38
N VAL A 171 -7.59 -1.48 16.62
CA VAL A 171 -7.11 -2.44 15.63
C VAL A 171 -7.77 -3.79 15.83
N ASP A 172 -8.53 -4.23 14.83
CA ASP A 172 -9.14 -5.56 14.77
C ASP A 172 -8.68 -6.27 13.48
N ARG A 173 -7.68 -7.13 13.61
CA ARG A 173 -7.13 -7.89 12.46
C ARG A 173 -8.11 -8.91 11.89
N SER A 174 -9.12 -9.34 12.66
CA SER A 174 -10.15 -10.27 12.18
C SER A 174 -11.01 -9.65 11.08
N ARG A 175 -11.10 -8.31 11.01
CA ARG A 175 -11.77 -7.58 9.93
C ARG A 175 -11.20 -7.94 8.57
N PHE A 176 -9.87 -8.07 8.47
CA PHE A 176 -9.25 -8.45 7.20
C PHE A 176 -9.79 -9.79 6.68
N GLU A 177 -9.78 -10.83 7.51
CA GLU A 177 -10.29 -12.16 7.13
C GLU A 177 -11.76 -12.11 6.71
N GLN A 178 -12.60 -11.41 7.48
CA GLN A 178 -14.01 -11.25 7.18
C GLN A 178 -14.29 -10.56 5.85
N VAL A 179 -13.51 -9.54 5.50
CA VAL A 179 -13.68 -8.78 4.25
C VAL A 179 -13.01 -9.49 3.08
N ALA A 180 -11.82 -10.06 3.27
CA ALA A 180 -11.06 -10.73 2.22
C ALA A 180 -11.76 -12.01 1.69
N ASP A 181 -12.59 -12.65 2.51
CA ASP A 181 -13.35 -13.87 2.15
C ASP A 181 -14.30 -13.66 0.94
N VAL A 182 -14.81 -12.45 0.72
CA VAL A 182 -15.69 -12.16 -0.44
C VAL A 182 -14.94 -11.77 -1.71
N LEU A 183 -13.62 -11.56 -1.64
CA LEU A 183 -12.82 -11.13 -2.79
C LEU A 183 -12.48 -12.31 -3.70
N PRO A 184 -12.69 -12.20 -5.02
CA PRO A 184 -12.30 -13.23 -5.96
C PRO A 184 -10.77 -13.40 -6.01
N ALA A 185 -10.30 -14.59 -6.42
CA ALA A 185 -8.88 -14.91 -6.52
C ALA A 185 -8.10 -14.03 -7.52
N SER A 186 -8.79 -13.34 -8.42
CA SER A 186 -8.20 -12.39 -9.38
C SER A 186 -7.82 -11.06 -8.76
N VAL A 187 -8.33 -10.75 -7.56
CA VAL A 187 -8.06 -9.52 -6.83
C VAL A 187 -6.90 -9.72 -5.86
N THR A 188 -5.93 -8.84 -5.90
CA THR A 188 -4.84 -8.80 -4.93
C THR A 188 -5.35 -8.22 -3.60
N ARG A 189 -5.23 -9.00 -2.53
CA ARG A 189 -5.70 -8.68 -1.19
C ARG A 189 -4.61 -8.00 -0.40
N VAL A 190 -4.83 -6.75 -0.04
CA VAL A 190 -3.85 -5.93 0.68
C VAL A 190 -4.33 -5.75 2.11
N ALA A 191 -3.53 -6.16 3.10
CA ALA A 191 -3.83 -5.90 4.50
C ALA A 191 -3.11 -4.64 4.96
N THR A 192 -3.82 -3.75 5.65
CA THR A 192 -3.22 -2.56 6.26
C THR A 192 -3.69 -2.41 7.71
N GLY A 193 -2.94 -1.66 8.50
CA GLY A 193 -3.19 -1.48 9.92
C GLY A 193 -2.73 -2.66 10.79
N GLY A 194 -2.26 -2.35 11.97
CA GLY A 194 -1.92 -3.33 13.02
C GLY A 194 -0.73 -4.24 12.77
N VAL A 195 0.09 -4.01 11.76
CA VAL A 195 1.33 -4.75 11.53
C VAL A 195 2.44 -4.13 12.41
N CYS A 196 2.85 -4.86 13.43
CA CYS A 196 3.89 -4.43 14.39
C CYS A 196 5.18 -5.27 14.27
N GLY A 197 5.17 -6.38 13.54
CA GLY A 197 6.34 -7.25 13.38
C GLY A 197 6.07 -8.48 12.49
N PRO A 198 7.08 -9.37 12.38
CA PRO A 198 7.04 -10.56 11.54
C PRO A 198 5.85 -11.49 11.80
N HIS A 199 5.47 -11.64 13.06
CA HIS A 199 4.32 -12.47 13.44
C HIS A 199 3.00 -11.99 12.82
N ASP A 200 2.82 -10.66 12.72
CA ASP A 200 1.60 -10.10 12.14
C ASP A 200 1.54 -10.32 10.63
N VAL A 201 2.71 -10.22 9.95
CA VAL A 201 2.83 -10.56 8.50
C VAL A 201 2.40 -12.00 8.27
N MET A 202 2.90 -12.95 9.09
CA MET A 202 2.51 -14.36 8.99
C MET A 202 1.04 -14.59 9.30
N SER A 203 0.47 -13.82 10.23
CA SER A 203 -0.97 -13.89 10.57
C SER A 203 -1.83 -13.44 9.39
N TYR A 204 -1.52 -12.29 8.78
CA TYR A 204 -2.21 -11.82 7.57
C TYR A 204 -2.03 -12.77 6.38
N ALA A 205 -0.84 -13.35 6.21
CA ALA A 205 -0.58 -14.36 5.18
C ALA A 205 -1.53 -15.57 5.32
N ARG A 206 -1.69 -16.08 6.55
CA ARG A 206 -2.61 -17.21 6.83
C ARG A 206 -4.07 -16.83 6.61
N ALA A 207 -4.43 -15.58 6.82
CA ALA A 207 -5.76 -15.03 6.52
C ALA A 207 -5.97 -14.73 5.02
N GLY A 208 -4.97 -15.01 4.15
CA GLY A 208 -5.07 -14.90 2.70
C GLY A 208 -4.65 -13.55 2.13
N ALA A 209 -3.85 -12.75 2.85
CA ALA A 209 -3.25 -11.53 2.29
C ALA A 209 -2.17 -11.88 1.27
N ASP A 210 -2.16 -11.15 0.16
CA ASP A 210 -1.09 -11.17 -0.85
C ASP A 210 -0.04 -10.08 -0.57
N VAL A 211 -0.46 -9.00 0.11
CA VAL A 211 0.35 -7.82 0.39
C VAL A 211 0.02 -7.29 1.79
N VAL A 212 1.03 -6.80 2.51
CA VAL A 212 0.84 -6.02 3.75
C VAL A 212 1.42 -4.61 3.60
N ILE A 213 0.73 -3.59 4.13
CA ILE A 213 1.26 -2.23 4.26
C ILE A 213 1.66 -1.99 5.70
N VAL A 214 2.89 -1.55 5.92
CA VAL A 214 3.48 -1.31 7.24
C VAL A 214 4.06 0.10 7.31
N GLY A 215 3.59 0.91 8.22
CA GLY A 215 4.05 2.29 8.36
C GLY A 215 4.64 2.58 9.73
N GLU A 216 3.79 2.78 10.74
CA GLU A 216 4.22 3.24 12.06
C GLU A 216 5.35 2.42 12.69
N ALA A 217 5.26 1.09 12.64
CA ALA A 217 6.26 0.21 13.22
C ALA A 217 7.63 0.36 12.55
N VAL A 218 7.66 0.53 11.23
CA VAL A 218 8.92 0.72 10.48
C VAL A 218 9.55 2.07 10.80
N ILE A 219 8.75 3.15 10.84
CA ILE A 219 9.25 4.51 11.13
C ILE A 219 9.83 4.58 12.54
N ARG A 220 9.25 3.86 13.50
CA ARG A 220 9.69 3.85 14.89
C ARG A 220 10.86 2.88 15.17
N SER A 221 11.23 2.07 14.18
CA SER A 221 12.37 1.17 14.31
C SER A 221 13.69 1.95 14.40
N ALA A 222 14.59 1.49 15.24
CA ALA A 222 15.96 2.02 15.30
C ALA A 222 16.76 1.67 14.04
N ASP A 223 16.41 0.57 13.37
CA ASP A 223 16.98 0.13 12.09
C ASP A 223 15.83 -0.21 11.12
N PRO A 224 15.33 0.76 10.35
CA PRO A 224 14.24 0.54 9.41
C PRO A 224 14.57 -0.49 8.32
N GLN A 225 15.81 -0.54 7.85
CA GLN A 225 16.23 -1.50 6.82
C GLN A 225 16.13 -2.94 7.33
N GLN A 226 16.74 -3.21 8.48
CA GLN A 226 16.71 -4.52 9.12
C GLN A 226 15.27 -4.94 9.45
N PHE A 227 14.47 -4.02 9.97
CA PHE A 227 13.08 -4.31 10.31
C PHE A 227 12.25 -4.70 9.07
N VAL A 228 12.40 -3.96 7.95
CA VAL A 228 11.75 -4.34 6.68
C VAL A 228 12.23 -5.70 6.20
N ALA A 229 13.54 -6.00 6.29
CA ALA A 229 14.08 -7.30 5.90
C ALA A 229 13.47 -8.46 6.71
N GLU A 230 13.23 -8.26 8.00
CA GLU A 230 12.55 -9.24 8.86
C GLU A 230 11.09 -9.47 8.45
N LEU A 231 10.37 -8.40 8.09
CA LEU A 231 9.00 -8.52 7.59
C LEU A 231 8.95 -9.25 6.24
N VAL A 232 9.87 -8.95 5.33
CA VAL A 232 9.99 -9.62 4.03
C VAL A 232 10.33 -11.10 4.19
N ALA A 233 11.26 -11.43 5.09
CA ALA A 233 11.61 -12.82 5.42
C ALA A 233 10.39 -13.57 5.98
N ALA A 234 9.57 -12.93 6.84
CA ALA A 234 8.34 -13.52 7.34
C ALA A 234 7.32 -13.78 6.21
N GLY A 235 7.17 -12.86 5.25
CA GLY A 235 6.27 -13.01 4.09
C GLY A 235 6.72 -14.06 3.08
N SER A 236 7.98 -14.50 3.17
CA SER A 236 8.57 -15.54 2.31
C SER A 236 8.82 -16.86 3.08
N HIS A 237 8.31 -16.96 4.32
CA HIS A 237 8.62 -18.11 5.17
C HIS A 237 8.02 -19.42 4.61
N PRO A 238 8.79 -20.53 4.53
CA PRO A 238 8.33 -21.81 3.96
C PRO A 238 7.05 -22.35 4.58
N ALA A 239 6.76 -22.04 5.84
CA ALA A 239 5.52 -22.43 6.51
C ALA A 239 4.24 -21.83 5.90
N LEU A 240 4.36 -20.81 5.05
CA LEU A 240 3.26 -20.19 4.33
C LEU A 240 2.98 -20.86 2.99
N LEU A 241 3.92 -21.65 2.45
CA LEU A 241 3.72 -22.38 1.20
C LEU A 241 2.70 -23.52 1.39
N PRO A 242 1.86 -23.79 0.37
CA PRO A 242 1.00 -24.98 0.37
C PRO A 242 1.81 -26.26 0.59
N SER A 243 1.23 -27.24 1.27
CA SER A 243 1.92 -28.50 1.67
C SER A 243 2.59 -29.24 0.51
N ALA A 244 2.08 -29.13 -0.72
CA ALA A 244 2.67 -29.73 -1.90
C ALA A 244 4.05 -29.16 -2.30
N HIS A 245 4.45 -28.00 -1.79
CA HIS A 245 5.75 -27.37 -2.06
C HIS A 245 6.76 -27.57 -0.92
N ARG A 246 6.36 -28.20 0.20
CA ARG A 246 7.25 -28.45 1.35
C ARG A 246 8.15 -29.67 1.19
N GLU A 247 7.85 -30.56 0.25
CA GLU A 247 8.59 -31.81 0.04
C GLU A 247 9.78 -31.68 -0.93
N VAL A 248 10.03 -30.51 -1.51
CA VAL A 248 11.06 -30.30 -2.55
C VAL A 248 12.20 -29.39 -2.08
N LEU A 249 12.19 -28.96 -0.82
CA LEU A 249 13.29 -28.20 -0.20
C LEU A 249 13.98 -29.04 0.88
#